data_db5b76746b1aa1c9baa46812c3f69a25
#
_entry.id   db5b76746b1aa1c9baa46812c3f69a25
#
_cell.length_a   1.000
_cell.length_b   1.000
_cell.length_c   1.000
_cell.angle_alpha   90.00
_cell.angle_beta   90.00
_cell.angle_gamma   90.00
#
_symmetry.space_group_name_H-M   'P 1'
#
loop_
_entity.id
_entity.type
_entity.pdbx_description
1 polymer ?
#
loop_
_entity_poly.entity_id
_entity_poly.type
_entity_poly.pdbx_seq_one_letter_code
_entity_poly.pdbx_strand_id
1 'polypeptide(L)'
;MVFDPEFCFYGPMGYDIGNVIANMIFAWANGDAYGNSKFCKWVEEVIADVVNLTMEKLRIYYEEHVTDTMCKSETYKNYYLDTILADTSAVTGLELIRRIVGMANVKDITSIKDEQKRARAEKICITAAIDFIKNRETKKCGKCFLNTLKDAIAAIDA
;
A
#
# COMPACT_ATOMS: atom_id res chain seq x y z
N MET A 1 13.31 -14.61 9.66
CA MET A 1 14.34 -15.16 8.75
C MET A 1 14.03 -14.62 7.36
N VAL A 2 14.97 -13.91 6.73
CA VAL A 2 14.82 -13.38 5.37
C VAL A 2 15.37 -14.44 4.42
N PHE A 3 14.58 -14.80 3.41
CA PHE A 3 14.98 -15.75 2.38
C PHE A 3 15.12 -15.01 1.05
N ASP A 4 16.00 -15.50 0.22
CA ASP A 4 16.15 -15.10 -1.17
C ASP A 4 16.47 -13.60 -1.37
N PRO A 5 17.67 -13.16 -1.01
CA PRO A 5 18.06 -11.77 -1.11
C PRO A 5 18.50 -11.35 -2.52
N GLU A 6 18.21 -12.10 -3.57
CA GLU A 6 18.68 -11.82 -4.93
C GLU A 6 18.21 -10.47 -5.48
N PHE A 7 17.07 -9.95 -4.98
CA PHE A 7 16.55 -8.64 -5.32
C PHE A 7 16.85 -7.56 -4.27
N CYS A 8 17.76 -7.82 -3.34
CA CYS A 8 18.16 -6.80 -2.38
C CYS A 8 18.83 -5.61 -3.07
N PHE A 9 18.39 -4.42 -2.73
CA PHE A 9 18.99 -3.17 -3.19
C PHE A 9 18.91 -2.12 -2.09
N TYR A 10 19.74 -1.09 -2.21
CA TYR A 10 19.71 0.04 -1.29
C TYR A 10 18.63 1.03 -1.75
N GLY A 11 17.48 1.01 -1.11
CA GLY A 11 16.30 1.77 -1.53
C GLY A 11 15.48 2.32 -0.36
N PRO A 12 14.34 2.95 -0.64
CA PRO A 12 13.48 3.53 0.38
C PRO A 12 12.89 2.44 1.30
N MET A 13 12.84 2.72 2.61
CA MET A 13 12.31 1.78 3.61
C MET A 13 10.84 1.42 3.38
N GLY A 14 10.08 2.30 2.74
CA GLY A 14 8.67 2.06 2.40
C GLY A 14 8.46 1.08 1.24
N TYR A 15 9.53 0.61 0.57
CA TYR A 15 9.41 -0.21 -0.63
C TYR A 15 8.68 -1.54 -0.39
N ASP A 16 9.13 -2.31 0.59
CA ASP A 16 8.53 -3.61 0.87
C ASP A 16 7.11 -3.48 1.43
N ILE A 17 6.89 -2.50 2.30
CA ILE A 17 5.58 -2.22 2.88
C ILE A 17 4.58 -1.83 1.77
N GLY A 18 4.99 -0.97 0.86
CA GLY A 18 4.18 -0.56 -0.29
C GLY A 18 3.80 -1.73 -1.20
N ASN A 19 4.74 -2.63 -1.47
CA ASN A 19 4.47 -3.86 -2.22
C ASN A 19 3.47 -4.78 -1.50
N VAL A 20 3.59 -4.94 -0.17
CA VAL A 20 2.62 -5.73 0.61
C VAL A 20 1.22 -5.13 0.49
N ILE A 21 1.08 -3.80 0.67
CA ILE A 21 -0.22 -3.13 0.58
C ILE A 21 -0.83 -3.27 -0.83
N ALA A 22 -0.03 -3.09 -1.88
CA ALA A 22 -0.51 -3.27 -3.25
C ALA A 22 -1.04 -4.69 -3.49
N ASN A 23 -0.34 -5.71 -3.01
CA ASN A 23 -0.79 -7.09 -3.13
C ASN A 23 -2.06 -7.36 -2.31
N MET A 24 -2.24 -6.74 -1.15
CA MET A 24 -3.49 -6.80 -0.40
C MET A 24 -4.65 -6.15 -1.18
N ILE A 25 -4.41 -5.03 -1.87
CA ILE A 25 -5.42 -4.39 -2.72
C ILE A 25 -5.82 -5.27 -3.90
N PHE A 26 -4.87 -5.98 -4.55
CA PHE A 26 -5.21 -6.96 -5.59
C PHE A 26 -6.06 -8.11 -5.04
N ALA A 27 -5.71 -8.64 -3.86
CA ALA A 27 -6.50 -9.68 -3.20
C ALA A 27 -7.90 -9.16 -2.84
N TRP A 28 -8.01 -7.92 -2.36
CA TRP A 28 -9.30 -7.27 -2.10
C TRP A 28 -10.14 -7.18 -3.39
N ALA A 29 -9.55 -6.71 -4.49
CA ALA A 29 -10.24 -6.56 -5.78
C ALA A 29 -10.72 -7.90 -6.34
N ASN A 30 -9.95 -8.97 -6.17
CA ASN A 30 -10.38 -10.33 -6.49
C ASN A 30 -11.56 -10.76 -5.63
N GLY A 31 -11.47 -10.59 -4.31
CA GLY A 31 -12.54 -10.91 -3.37
C GLY A 31 -13.84 -10.18 -3.68
N ASP A 32 -13.75 -8.90 -4.01
CA ASP A 32 -14.89 -8.05 -4.39
C ASP A 32 -15.54 -8.54 -5.70
N ALA A 33 -14.76 -8.86 -6.72
CA ALA A 33 -15.25 -9.40 -7.99
C ALA A 33 -16.06 -10.70 -7.83
N TYR A 34 -15.73 -11.51 -6.81
CA TYR A 34 -16.45 -12.74 -6.47
C TYR A 34 -17.51 -12.56 -5.34
N GLY A 35 -17.73 -11.34 -4.87
CA GLY A 35 -18.73 -11.03 -3.85
C GLY A 35 -18.37 -11.50 -2.43
N ASN A 36 -17.09 -11.73 -2.15
CA ASN A 36 -16.63 -12.19 -0.83
C ASN A 36 -16.42 -11.01 0.14
N SER A 37 -17.50 -10.38 0.56
CA SER A 37 -17.47 -9.19 1.43
C SER A 37 -16.79 -9.41 2.78
N LYS A 38 -16.85 -10.64 3.33
CA LYS A 38 -16.17 -10.98 4.58
C LYS A 38 -14.65 -10.95 4.40
N PHE A 39 -14.14 -11.49 3.30
CA PHE A 39 -12.74 -11.44 2.97
C PHE A 39 -12.26 -10.01 2.70
N CYS A 40 -13.04 -9.22 1.95
CA CYS A 40 -12.72 -7.81 1.69
C CYS A 40 -12.56 -7.01 2.99
N LYS A 41 -13.48 -7.16 3.95
CA LYS A 41 -13.37 -6.51 5.26
C LYS A 41 -12.10 -6.92 6.02
N TRP A 42 -11.79 -8.20 6.03
CA TRP A 42 -10.56 -8.69 6.65
C TRP A 42 -9.32 -8.08 6.00
N VAL A 43 -9.27 -8.01 4.66
CA VAL A 43 -8.15 -7.36 3.95
C VAL A 43 -8.05 -5.87 4.29
N GLU A 44 -9.17 -5.16 4.41
CA GLU A 44 -9.19 -3.76 4.83
C GLU A 44 -8.58 -3.58 6.22
N GLU A 45 -8.94 -4.44 7.18
CA GLU A 45 -8.36 -4.44 8.52
C GLU A 45 -6.84 -4.69 8.45
N VAL A 46 -6.41 -5.69 7.68
CA VAL A 46 -4.98 -6.00 7.51
C VAL A 46 -4.20 -4.84 6.90
N ILE A 47 -4.74 -4.16 5.88
CA ILE A 47 -4.08 -2.98 5.29
C ILE A 47 -3.87 -1.89 6.36
N ALA A 48 -4.90 -1.59 7.16
CA ALA A 48 -4.78 -0.59 8.21
C ALA A 48 -3.76 -0.98 9.27
N ASP A 49 -3.78 -2.24 9.70
CA ASP A 49 -2.88 -2.77 10.72
C ASP A 49 -1.42 -2.81 10.24
N VAL A 50 -1.16 -3.23 9.00
CA VAL A 50 0.18 -3.22 8.41
C VAL A 50 0.77 -1.82 8.47
N VAL A 51 0.03 -0.79 8.06
CA VAL A 51 0.52 0.60 8.12
C VAL A 51 0.74 1.04 9.57
N ASN A 52 -0.27 0.90 10.42
CA ASN A 52 -0.23 1.46 11.77
C ASN A 52 0.81 0.75 12.64
N LEU A 53 0.84 -0.58 12.65
CA LEU A 53 1.78 -1.36 13.46
C LEU A 53 3.23 -1.21 12.97
N THR A 54 3.44 -1.10 11.67
CA THR A 54 4.78 -0.86 11.14
C THR A 54 5.30 0.50 11.60
N MET A 55 4.48 1.55 11.51
CA MET A 55 4.88 2.89 11.93
C MET A 55 5.09 3.00 13.44
N GLU A 56 4.25 2.32 14.23
CA GLU A 56 4.43 2.22 15.68
C GLU A 56 5.79 1.57 16.03
N LYS A 57 6.08 0.41 15.44
CA LYS A 57 7.34 -0.30 15.67
C LYS A 57 8.56 0.49 15.19
N LEU A 58 8.46 1.14 14.03
CA LEU A 58 9.54 2.00 13.53
C LEU A 58 9.81 3.18 14.46
N ARG A 59 8.77 3.79 15.03
CA ARG A 59 8.90 4.87 16.00
C ARG A 59 9.65 4.40 17.26
N ILE A 60 9.23 3.29 17.84
CA ILE A 60 9.87 2.70 19.02
C ILE A 60 11.34 2.38 18.71
N TYR A 61 11.60 1.68 17.62
CA TYR A 61 12.95 1.32 17.20
C TYR A 61 13.83 2.55 16.97
N TYR A 62 13.28 3.60 16.36
CA TYR A 62 13.98 4.87 16.14
C TYR A 62 14.40 5.50 17.48
N GLU A 63 13.48 5.57 18.44
CA GLU A 63 13.75 6.16 19.78
C GLU A 63 14.82 5.40 20.55
N GLU A 64 14.84 4.08 20.43
CA GLU A 64 15.81 3.22 21.13
C GLU A 64 17.20 3.23 20.50
N HIS A 65 17.34 3.41 19.19
CA HIS A 65 18.58 3.14 18.47
C HIS A 65 19.24 4.35 17.83
N VAL A 66 18.54 5.47 17.70
CA VAL A 66 19.13 6.69 17.11
C VAL A 66 20.15 7.31 18.05
N THR A 67 21.39 7.39 17.59
CA THR A 67 22.54 7.92 18.36
C THR A 67 22.86 9.38 18.02
N ASP A 68 22.65 9.80 16.76
CA ASP A 68 22.95 11.16 16.30
C ASP A 68 22.08 12.19 17.01
N THR A 69 22.71 13.21 17.57
CA THR A 69 22.05 14.26 18.37
C THR A 69 21.04 15.07 17.53
N MET A 70 21.34 15.35 16.27
CA MET A 70 20.41 16.10 15.40
C MET A 70 19.17 15.27 15.05
N CYS A 71 19.34 13.98 14.89
CA CYS A 71 18.26 13.05 14.60
C CYS A 71 17.34 12.77 15.80
N LYS A 72 17.79 13.07 17.02
CA LYS A 72 16.98 12.90 18.25
C LYS A 72 15.85 13.93 18.41
N SER A 73 15.82 14.98 17.61
CA SER A 73 14.75 15.96 17.69
C SER A 73 13.41 15.35 17.26
N GLU A 74 12.33 15.68 17.98
CA GLU A 74 10.99 15.21 17.68
C GLU A 74 10.53 15.61 16.26
N THR A 75 10.91 16.83 15.86
CA THR A 75 10.60 17.35 14.51
C THR A 75 11.24 16.52 13.42
N TYR A 76 12.53 16.17 13.56
CA TYR A 76 13.22 15.34 12.56
C TYR A 76 12.67 13.91 12.55
N LYS A 77 12.43 13.32 13.71
CA LYS A 77 11.82 11.98 13.82
C LYS A 77 10.49 11.92 13.07
N ASN A 78 9.60 12.86 13.32
CA ASN A 78 8.31 12.91 12.66
C ASN A 78 8.45 13.10 11.15
N TYR A 79 9.31 14.00 10.71
CA TYR A 79 9.63 14.19 9.29
C TYR A 79 10.12 12.88 8.65
N TYR A 80 11.09 12.21 9.27
CA TYR A 80 11.66 10.97 8.76
C TYR A 80 10.62 9.84 8.64
N LEU A 81 9.80 9.65 9.67
CA LEU A 81 8.73 8.66 9.65
C LEU A 81 7.67 8.99 8.60
N ASP A 82 7.35 10.27 8.42
CA ASP A 82 6.44 10.74 7.38
C ASP A 82 6.99 10.46 5.96
N THR A 83 8.31 10.56 5.74
CA THR A 83 8.91 10.20 4.45
C THR A 83 8.75 8.71 4.15
N ILE A 84 8.88 7.84 5.14
CA ILE A 84 8.66 6.39 4.98
C ILE A 84 7.21 6.11 4.56
N LEU A 85 6.23 6.78 5.17
CA LEU A 85 4.83 6.66 4.77
C LEU A 85 4.56 7.17 3.36
N ALA A 86 5.15 8.30 3.00
CA ALA A 86 5.02 8.86 1.65
C ALA A 86 5.62 7.90 0.60
N ASP A 87 6.78 7.31 0.87
CA ASP A 87 7.40 6.30 0.01
C ASP A 87 6.56 5.02 -0.06
N THR A 88 6.03 4.55 1.07
CA THR A 88 5.09 3.41 1.13
C THR A 88 3.89 3.66 0.21
N SER A 89 3.28 4.84 0.29
CA SER A 89 2.16 5.23 -0.56
C SER A 89 2.54 5.25 -2.04
N ALA A 90 3.65 5.92 -2.38
CA ALA A 90 4.11 6.01 -3.77
C ALA A 90 4.39 4.63 -4.36
N VAL A 91 5.08 3.75 -3.62
CA VAL A 91 5.39 2.38 -4.06
C VAL A 91 4.12 1.55 -4.21
N THR A 92 3.14 1.68 -3.29
CA THR A 92 1.82 1.03 -3.44
C THR A 92 1.20 1.39 -4.80
N GLY A 93 1.15 2.66 -5.13
CA GLY A 93 0.60 3.11 -6.40
C GLY A 93 1.41 2.63 -7.62
N LEU A 94 2.72 2.68 -7.56
CA LEU A 94 3.61 2.20 -8.64
C LEU A 94 3.43 0.69 -8.88
N GLU A 95 3.34 -0.10 -7.83
CA GLU A 95 3.13 -1.55 -7.96
C GLU A 95 1.75 -1.87 -8.53
N LEU A 96 0.71 -1.17 -8.11
CA LEU A 96 -0.63 -1.31 -8.70
C LEU A 96 -0.61 -1.05 -10.21
N ILE A 97 0.01 0.05 -10.66
CA ILE A 97 0.13 0.36 -12.10
C ILE A 97 0.97 -0.68 -12.82
N ARG A 98 2.13 -1.04 -12.25
CA ARG A 98 3.05 -2.01 -12.87
C ARG A 98 2.39 -3.36 -13.16
N ARG A 99 1.51 -3.81 -12.26
CA ARG A 99 0.83 -5.11 -12.38
C ARG A 99 -0.43 -5.08 -13.24
N ILE A 100 -1.04 -3.91 -13.45
CA ILE A 100 -2.23 -3.77 -14.28
C ILE A 100 -1.85 -3.41 -15.73
N VAL A 101 -1.01 -2.38 -15.90
CA VAL A 101 -0.67 -1.83 -17.22
C VAL A 101 0.60 -2.46 -17.79
N GLY A 102 1.50 -2.91 -16.92
CA GLY A 102 2.78 -3.52 -17.31
C GLY A 102 2.63 -4.97 -17.77
N MET A 103 3.76 -5.56 -18.19
CA MET A 103 3.81 -6.95 -18.68
C MET A 103 3.72 -8.00 -17.58
N ALA A 104 4.05 -7.65 -16.33
CA ALA A 104 4.10 -8.57 -15.19
C ALA A 104 2.77 -8.60 -14.44
N ASN A 105 1.71 -9.09 -15.08
CA ASN A 105 0.37 -9.15 -14.52
C ASN A 105 0.28 -10.02 -13.26
N VAL A 106 -0.60 -9.62 -12.31
CA VAL A 106 -0.87 -10.36 -11.08
C VAL A 106 -2.03 -11.34 -11.25
N LYS A 107 -1.88 -12.54 -10.67
CA LYS A 107 -2.87 -13.61 -10.83
C LYS A 107 -4.23 -13.25 -10.21
N ASP A 108 -4.25 -12.48 -9.12
CA ASP A 108 -5.48 -12.04 -8.48
C ASP A 108 -6.41 -11.31 -9.46
N ILE A 109 -5.86 -10.51 -10.35
CA ILE A 109 -6.64 -9.79 -11.37
C ILE A 109 -6.91 -10.66 -12.59
N THR A 110 -5.88 -11.34 -13.12
CA THR A 110 -6.04 -12.12 -14.36
C THR A 110 -6.90 -13.37 -14.20
N SER A 111 -7.10 -13.86 -12.98
CA SER A 111 -7.99 -14.98 -12.68
C SER A 111 -9.49 -14.61 -12.69
N ILE A 112 -9.83 -13.33 -12.69
CA ILE A 112 -11.23 -12.87 -12.76
C ILE A 112 -11.75 -13.18 -14.18
N LYS A 113 -12.63 -14.16 -14.28
CA LYS A 113 -13.13 -14.67 -15.59
C LYS A 113 -14.11 -13.72 -16.26
N ASP A 114 -14.95 -13.05 -15.46
CA ASP A 114 -15.91 -12.06 -15.96
C ASP A 114 -15.16 -10.79 -16.36
N GLU A 115 -15.22 -10.45 -17.65
CA GLU A 115 -14.49 -9.31 -18.21
C GLU A 115 -14.94 -7.96 -17.66
N GLN A 116 -16.23 -7.79 -17.35
CA GLN A 116 -16.75 -6.55 -16.79
C GLN A 116 -16.27 -6.36 -15.34
N LYS A 117 -16.32 -7.43 -14.56
CA LYS A 117 -15.80 -7.41 -13.17
C LYS A 117 -14.30 -7.19 -13.14
N ARG A 118 -13.56 -7.83 -14.05
CA ARG A 118 -12.12 -7.61 -14.18
C ARG A 118 -11.80 -6.17 -14.55
N ALA A 119 -12.46 -5.62 -15.57
CA ALA A 119 -12.27 -4.23 -15.97
C ALA A 119 -12.61 -3.25 -14.84
N ARG A 120 -13.65 -3.52 -14.03
CA ARG A 120 -13.96 -2.74 -12.83
C ARG A 120 -12.83 -2.83 -11.78
N ALA A 121 -12.34 -4.02 -11.47
CA ALA A 121 -11.24 -4.24 -10.54
C ALA A 121 -9.95 -3.50 -10.98
N GLU A 122 -9.60 -3.59 -12.27
CA GLU A 122 -8.46 -2.87 -12.86
C GLU A 122 -8.62 -1.35 -12.73
N LYS A 123 -9.80 -0.81 -13.02
CA LYS A 123 -10.10 0.63 -12.88
C LYS A 123 -9.98 1.10 -11.45
N ILE A 124 -10.49 0.34 -10.47
CA ILE A 124 -10.34 0.66 -9.04
C ILE A 124 -8.86 0.72 -8.67
N CYS A 125 -8.08 -0.30 -9.06
CA CYS A 125 -6.64 -0.34 -8.78
C CYS A 125 -5.89 0.86 -9.38
N ILE A 126 -6.18 1.23 -10.63
CA ILE A 126 -5.54 2.37 -11.31
C ILE A 126 -5.94 3.70 -10.64
N THR A 127 -7.23 3.87 -10.33
CA THR A 127 -7.73 5.10 -9.67
C THR A 127 -7.09 5.27 -8.29
N ALA A 128 -7.05 4.21 -7.49
CA ALA A 128 -6.35 4.22 -6.21
C ALA A 128 -4.85 4.51 -6.38
N ALA A 129 -4.20 3.92 -7.39
CA ALA A 129 -2.79 4.13 -7.66
C ALA A 129 -2.44 5.60 -7.96
N ILE A 130 -3.27 6.27 -8.75
CA ILE A 130 -3.10 7.69 -9.07
C ILE A 130 -3.13 8.54 -7.79
N ASP A 131 -4.07 8.27 -6.88
CA ASP A 131 -4.18 8.98 -5.62
C ASP A 131 -3.02 8.66 -4.68
N PHE A 132 -2.62 7.39 -4.56
CA PHE A 132 -1.45 6.98 -3.77
C PHE A 132 -0.16 7.68 -4.22
N ILE A 133 0.05 7.88 -5.52
CA ILE A 133 1.24 8.56 -6.05
C ILE A 133 1.14 10.08 -5.86
N LYS A 134 0.04 10.68 -6.30
CA LYS A 134 -0.10 12.14 -6.34
C LYS A 134 -0.23 12.77 -4.96
N ASN A 135 -0.93 12.07 -4.05
CA ASN A 135 -1.24 12.55 -2.70
C ASN A 135 -0.47 11.80 -1.61
N ARG A 136 0.68 11.21 -1.95
CA ARG A 136 1.49 10.38 -1.06
C ARG A 136 1.78 11.03 0.30
N GLU A 137 2.05 12.33 0.32
CA GLU A 137 2.42 13.06 1.53
C GLU A 137 1.24 13.27 2.50
N THR A 138 0.01 13.04 2.05
CA THR A 138 -1.19 13.12 2.88
C THR A 138 -1.53 11.80 3.58
N LYS A 139 -0.86 10.70 3.24
CA LYS A 139 -1.15 9.36 3.74
C LYS A 139 -0.45 9.12 5.08
N LYS A 140 -1.01 9.63 6.16
CA LYS A 140 -0.38 9.65 7.50
C LYS A 140 -0.77 8.47 8.41
N CYS A 141 -1.67 7.59 8.00
CA CYS A 141 -2.11 6.44 8.80
C CYS A 141 -2.84 5.40 7.94
N GLY A 142 -3.04 4.20 8.48
CA GLY A 142 -3.75 3.11 7.80
C GLY A 142 -5.15 3.50 7.31
N LYS A 143 -5.88 4.31 8.08
CA LYS A 143 -7.18 4.84 7.65
C LYS A 143 -7.08 5.69 6.38
N CYS A 144 -5.99 6.42 6.19
CA CYS A 144 -5.77 7.22 4.97
C CYS A 144 -5.60 6.30 3.75
N PHE A 145 -4.89 5.19 3.89
CA PHE A 145 -4.76 4.19 2.82
C PHE A 145 -6.11 3.54 2.48
N LEU A 146 -6.92 3.21 3.49
CA LEU A 146 -8.27 2.68 3.27
C LEU A 146 -9.20 3.68 2.60
N ASN A 147 -9.13 4.95 2.97
CA ASN A 147 -9.94 5.99 2.33
C ASN A 147 -9.61 6.09 0.84
N THR A 148 -8.33 6.05 0.46
CA THR A 148 -7.93 6.02 -0.96
C THR A 148 -8.60 4.88 -1.72
N LEU A 149 -8.63 3.67 -1.15
CA LEU A 149 -9.31 2.54 -1.78
C LEU A 149 -10.83 2.77 -1.88
N LYS A 150 -11.47 3.25 -0.82
CA LYS A 150 -12.91 3.52 -0.78
C LYS A 150 -13.32 4.62 -1.75
N ASP A 151 -12.54 5.68 -1.84
CA ASP A 151 -12.78 6.78 -2.76
C ASP A 151 -12.65 6.32 -4.23
N ALA A 152 -11.67 5.43 -4.51
CA ALA A 152 -11.52 4.83 -5.82
C ALA A 152 -12.72 3.95 -6.20
N ILE A 153 -13.24 3.15 -5.25
CA ILE A 153 -14.45 2.34 -5.46
C ILE A 153 -15.65 3.25 -5.76
N ALA A 154 -15.88 4.27 -4.93
CA ALA A 154 -16.98 5.21 -5.11
C ALA A 154 -16.93 5.94 -6.47
N ALA A 155 -15.73 6.30 -6.93
CA ALA A 155 -15.54 6.97 -8.22
C ALA A 155 -15.80 6.05 -9.43
N ILE A 156 -15.67 4.74 -9.28
CA ILE A 156 -15.92 3.77 -10.37
C ILE A 156 -17.37 3.29 -10.38
N ASP A 157 -18.04 3.28 -9.23
CA ASP A 157 -19.41 2.82 -9.09
C ASP A 157 -20.46 3.94 -9.25
N ALA A 158 -20.01 5.21 -9.38
CA ALA A 158 -20.85 6.39 -9.67
C ALA A 158 -21.24 6.46 -11.14
#